data_01d9701704a3d0048ebfb1aced34a7c5
#
_entry.id   01d9701704a3d0048ebfb1aced34a7c5
#
_cell.length_a   1.000
_cell.length_b   1.000
_cell.length_c   1.000
_cell.angle_alpha   90.00
_cell.angle_beta   90.00
_cell.angle_gamma   90.00
#
_symmetry.space_group_name_H-M   'P 1'
#
loop_
_entity.id
_entity.type
_entity.pdbx_description
1 polymer ?
#
loop_
_entity_poly.entity_id
_entity_poly.type
_entity_poly.pdbx_seq_one_letter_code
_entity_poly.pdbx_strand_id
1 'polypeptide(L)'
;VHTGAAELGPYRHYMQKEIFEQPRAVGDTLQDIEAITPELFGDDAYKIFKDIDSLLILACGTSYYAGLTAKYWIESIAKIPVAVEIASEYRYRDSVPNPRSLVVTISQSGETADTLAALKHARSLGMENTLTICNVSTSAMVRECKLSYITRAGVEIGVASTKAFTTQLTALFLLTLALAQVRGRLSDEQEAEHLKALRHLPVAIGSVLALEPQIMAWADRFASKENALFLGRGMHYPIALEGALKLKEISYIHAEAYPAGELKHGPLALVTEHMPVVTIAPKDELLEKLKSNMQEVRARGGELYVFADADSKIQSGEGMHVIRMPEHYGKLSPILHTVPLQLLSYHTACARGTDVDKPRNLAKSVTVE
;
A
#
# COMPACT_ATOMS: atom_id res chain seq x y z
N VAL A 1 3.45 4.68 -26.22
CA VAL A 1 3.88 5.65 -25.20
C VAL A 1 3.08 6.92 -25.42
N HIS A 2 2.14 7.21 -24.52
CA HIS A 2 1.43 8.47 -24.61
C HIS A 2 2.43 9.62 -24.38
N THR A 3 2.51 10.53 -25.32
CA THR A 3 3.40 11.72 -25.25
C THR A 3 3.19 12.53 -23.97
N GLY A 4 1.98 12.50 -23.39
CA GLY A 4 1.68 13.18 -22.12
C GLY A 4 2.35 12.60 -20.87
N ALA A 5 2.86 11.37 -20.91
CA ALA A 5 3.49 10.75 -19.74
C ALA A 5 4.81 11.43 -19.35
N ALA A 6 5.53 11.99 -20.32
CA ALA A 6 6.80 12.67 -20.09
C ALA A 6 6.65 14.16 -19.75
N GLU A 7 5.42 14.70 -19.80
CA GLU A 7 5.17 16.10 -19.50
C GLU A 7 4.80 16.29 -18.03
N LEU A 8 5.45 17.26 -17.37
CA LEU A 8 5.15 17.59 -15.96
C LEU A 8 3.80 18.30 -15.79
N GLY A 9 3.33 19.03 -16.82
CA GLY A 9 2.14 19.85 -16.71
C GLY A 9 2.32 20.91 -15.62
N PRO A 10 1.32 21.11 -14.74
CA PRO A 10 1.40 22.10 -13.66
C PRO A 10 2.26 21.66 -12.45
N TYR A 11 2.81 20.46 -12.47
CA TYR A 11 3.50 19.86 -11.33
C TYR A 11 5.01 20.15 -11.38
N ARG A 12 5.64 20.26 -10.21
CA ARG A 12 7.07 20.50 -10.07
C ARG A 12 7.91 19.24 -10.33
N HIS A 13 7.36 18.07 -10.00
CA HIS A 13 8.05 16.78 -10.07
C HIS A 13 7.12 15.69 -10.59
N TYR A 14 7.69 14.64 -11.15
CA TYR A 14 6.91 13.48 -11.59
C TYR A 14 6.19 12.80 -10.44
N MET A 15 6.83 12.70 -9.28
CA MET A 15 6.18 12.11 -8.10
C MET A 15 4.90 12.87 -7.73
N GLN A 16 4.94 14.21 -7.71
CA GLN A 16 3.74 15.00 -7.42
C GLN A 16 2.65 14.74 -8.46
N LYS A 17 3.01 14.77 -9.74
CA LYS A 17 2.08 14.45 -10.83
C LYS A 17 1.44 13.09 -10.62
N GLU A 18 2.25 12.09 -10.30
CA GLU A 18 1.79 10.70 -10.14
C GLU A 18 0.94 10.51 -8.89
N ILE A 19 1.18 11.26 -7.82
CA ILE A 19 0.29 11.30 -6.66
C ILE A 19 -1.09 11.85 -7.06
N PHE A 20 -1.13 12.94 -7.83
CA PHE A 20 -2.37 13.56 -8.26
C PHE A 20 -3.08 12.80 -9.39
N GLU A 21 -2.39 11.88 -10.06
CA GLU A 21 -2.99 10.97 -11.04
C GLU A 21 -3.76 9.82 -10.40
N GLN A 22 -3.64 9.59 -9.10
CA GLN A 22 -4.20 8.40 -8.45
C GLN A 22 -5.72 8.24 -8.62
N PRO A 23 -6.55 9.31 -8.58
CA PRO A 23 -7.98 9.14 -8.88
C PRO A 23 -8.21 8.51 -10.26
N ARG A 24 -7.53 9.00 -11.29
CA ARG A 24 -7.64 8.46 -12.65
C ARG A 24 -7.05 7.05 -12.74
N ALA A 25 -5.86 6.84 -12.15
CA ALA A 25 -5.19 5.55 -12.20
C ALA A 25 -6.02 4.43 -11.55
N VAL A 26 -6.63 4.72 -10.41
CA VAL A 26 -7.54 3.78 -9.73
C VAL A 26 -8.78 3.55 -10.59
N GLY A 27 -9.34 4.59 -11.18
CA GLY A 27 -10.45 4.47 -12.13
C GLY A 27 -10.11 3.56 -13.32
N ASP A 28 -8.91 3.70 -13.87
CA ASP A 28 -8.44 2.86 -14.98
C ASP A 28 -8.22 1.40 -14.55
N THR A 29 -7.74 1.18 -13.33
CA THR A 29 -7.62 -0.16 -12.75
C THR A 29 -8.98 -0.87 -12.69
N LEU A 30 -10.04 -0.11 -12.44
CA LEU A 30 -11.41 -0.60 -12.31
C LEU A 30 -12.20 -0.56 -13.62
N GLN A 31 -11.56 -0.17 -14.71
CA GLN A 31 -12.23 0.01 -16.01
C GLN A 31 -12.95 -1.25 -16.46
N ASP A 32 -14.17 -1.09 -16.98
CA ASP A 32 -15.01 -2.14 -17.54
C ASP A 32 -15.44 -3.24 -16.55
N ILE A 33 -15.32 -3.00 -15.24
CA ILE A 33 -15.78 -3.94 -14.22
C ILE A 33 -17.23 -3.64 -13.87
N GLU A 34 -18.15 -4.50 -14.35
CA GLU A 34 -19.58 -4.42 -14.04
C GLU A 34 -19.96 -5.35 -12.87
N ALA A 35 -19.28 -6.49 -12.77
CA ALA A 35 -19.47 -7.50 -11.74
C ALA A 35 -18.15 -8.15 -11.38
N ILE A 36 -18.09 -8.75 -10.21
CA ILE A 36 -16.92 -9.50 -9.76
C ILE A 36 -16.99 -10.91 -10.35
N THR A 37 -16.00 -11.24 -11.17
CA THR A 37 -15.88 -12.59 -11.75
C THR A 37 -14.42 -13.04 -11.66
N PRO A 38 -14.16 -14.36 -11.53
CA PRO A 38 -12.79 -14.87 -11.54
C PRO A 38 -12.07 -14.62 -12.87
N GLU A 39 -12.80 -14.54 -13.97
CA GLU A 39 -12.28 -14.33 -15.33
C GLU A 39 -11.56 -12.98 -15.48
N LEU A 40 -11.76 -12.04 -14.55
CA LEU A 40 -10.97 -10.80 -14.48
C LEU A 40 -9.46 -11.09 -14.40
N PHE A 41 -9.09 -12.27 -13.90
CA PHE A 41 -7.70 -12.69 -13.70
C PHE A 41 -7.20 -13.68 -14.76
N GLY A 42 -8.07 -14.16 -15.62
CA GLY A 42 -7.75 -15.12 -16.69
C GLY A 42 -8.76 -16.23 -16.80
N ASP A 43 -8.72 -16.95 -17.92
CA ASP A 43 -9.74 -17.96 -18.24
C ASP A 43 -9.75 -19.15 -17.26
N ASP A 44 -8.59 -19.51 -16.71
CA ASP A 44 -8.47 -20.63 -15.77
C ASP A 44 -8.71 -20.24 -14.31
N ALA A 45 -9.03 -18.99 -14.04
CA ALA A 45 -9.09 -18.46 -12.66
C ALA A 45 -10.17 -19.17 -11.83
N TYR A 46 -11.35 -19.43 -12.37
CA TYR A 46 -12.41 -20.10 -11.61
C TYR A 46 -11.94 -21.43 -11.05
N LYS A 47 -11.36 -22.27 -11.89
CA LYS A 47 -10.86 -23.60 -11.50
C LYS A 47 -9.77 -23.50 -10.44
N ILE A 48 -8.80 -22.61 -10.64
CA ILE A 48 -7.69 -22.41 -9.72
C ILE A 48 -8.19 -21.89 -8.37
N PHE A 49 -9.02 -20.85 -8.37
CA PHE A 49 -9.55 -20.25 -7.14
C PHE A 49 -10.41 -21.21 -6.33
N LYS A 50 -11.06 -22.15 -7.00
CA LYS A 50 -11.87 -23.18 -6.34
C LYS A 50 -11.00 -24.23 -5.65
N ASP A 51 -9.87 -24.58 -6.25
CA ASP A 51 -9.04 -25.72 -5.81
C ASP A 51 -8.01 -25.34 -4.74
N ILE A 52 -7.58 -24.09 -4.68
CA ILE A 52 -6.55 -23.65 -3.70
C ILE A 52 -7.09 -23.64 -2.28
N ASP A 53 -6.20 -23.80 -1.29
CA ASP A 53 -6.56 -23.69 0.12
C ASP A 53 -5.77 -22.61 0.87
N SER A 54 -4.82 -21.97 0.21
CA SER A 54 -4.00 -20.91 0.79
C SER A 54 -3.42 -20.01 -0.30
N LEU A 55 -2.90 -18.86 0.12
CA LEU A 55 -2.11 -17.97 -0.75
C LEU A 55 -0.71 -17.80 -0.21
N LEU A 56 0.25 -17.68 -1.13
CA LEU A 56 1.61 -17.24 -0.84
C LEU A 56 1.88 -16.00 -1.68
N ILE A 57 2.04 -14.84 -1.04
CA ILE A 57 2.32 -13.58 -1.72
C ILE A 57 3.82 -13.30 -1.63
N LEU A 58 4.45 -13.06 -2.77
CA LEU A 58 5.88 -12.80 -2.89
C LEU A 58 6.10 -11.44 -3.55
N ALA A 59 6.82 -10.56 -2.86
CA ALA A 59 7.08 -9.21 -3.37
C ALA A 59 8.23 -8.56 -2.61
N CYS A 60 8.68 -7.41 -3.11
CA CYS A 60 9.73 -6.59 -2.51
C CYS A 60 9.21 -5.17 -2.26
N GLY A 61 9.75 -4.50 -1.23
CA GLY A 61 9.52 -3.08 -0.98
C GLY A 61 8.04 -2.69 -0.86
N THR A 62 7.66 -1.65 -1.59
CA THR A 62 6.28 -1.14 -1.63
C THR A 62 5.27 -2.23 -1.96
N SER A 63 5.58 -3.09 -2.93
CA SER A 63 4.69 -4.19 -3.31
C SER A 63 4.56 -5.25 -2.21
N TYR A 64 5.60 -5.46 -1.41
CA TYR A 64 5.51 -6.31 -0.23
C TYR A 64 4.51 -5.74 0.79
N TYR A 65 4.51 -4.42 1.00
CA TYR A 65 3.54 -3.78 1.89
C TYR A 65 2.11 -3.86 1.35
N ALA A 66 1.94 -3.80 0.03
CA ALA A 66 0.63 -4.06 -0.59
C ALA A 66 0.15 -5.49 -0.27
N GLY A 67 1.04 -6.46 -0.35
CA GLY A 67 0.75 -7.85 0.02
C GLY A 67 0.36 -8.02 1.48
N LEU A 68 1.05 -7.35 2.39
CA LEU A 68 0.72 -7.36 3.83
C LEU A 68 -0.68 -6.80 4.09
N THR A 69 -1.07 -5.75 3.37
CA THR A 69 -2.42 -5.18 3.44
C THR A 69 -3.46 -6.18 2.93
N ALA A 70 -3.20 -6.77 1.78
CA ALA A 70 -4.10 -7.75 1.15
C ALA A 70 -4.36 -8.97 2.04
N LYS A 71 -3.38 -9.38 2.83
CA LYS A 71 -3.54 -10.50 3.78
C LYS A 71 -4.74 -10.25 4.70
N TYR A 72 -4.86 -9.04 5.25
CA TYR A 72 -6.00 -8.70 6.11
C TYR A 72 -7.32 -8.85 5.37
N TRP A 73 -7.40 -8.38 4.13
CA TRP A 73 -8.60 -8.45 3.32
C TRP A 73 -8.98 -9.89 2.96
N ILE A 74 -8.02 -10.65 2.45
CA ILE A 74 -8.25 -12.03 1.97
C ILE A 74 -8.68 -12.92 3.13
N GLU A 75 -8.01 -12.83 4.26
CA GLU A 75 -8.35 -13.65 5.43
C GLU A 75 -9.71 -13.26 6.01
N SER A 76 -10.03 -11.96 6.08
CA SER A 76 -11.32 -11.52 6.66
C SER A 76 -12.51 -11.71 5.73
N ILE A 77 -12.35 -11.56 4.42
CA ILE A 77 -13.45 -11.59 3.46
C ILE A 77 -13.54 -12.95 2.75
N ALA A 78 -12.44 -13.47 2.23
CA ALA A 78 -12.42 -14.73 1.50
C ALA A 78 -12.19 -15.96 2.39
N LYS A 79 -11.73 -15.76 3.63
CA LYS A 79 -11.47 -16.83 4.61
C LYS A 79 -10.44 -17.85 4.10
N ILE A 80 -9.41 -17.37 3.45
CA ILE A 80 -8.29 -18.17 2.96
C ILE A 80 -7.03 -17.72 3.69
N PRO A 81 -6.25 -18.62 4.29
CA PRO A 81 -5.00 -18.24 4.96
C PRO A 81 -3.97 -17.73 3.95
N VAL A 82 -3.24 -16.68 4.35
CA VAL A 82 -2.29 -15.98 3.50
C VAL A 82 -0.94 -15.88 4.20
N ALA A 83 0.12 -16.32 3.52
CA ALA A 83 1.50 -16.00 3.89
C ALA A 83 2.03 -14.93 2.94
N VAL A 84 2.74 -13.95 3.49
CA VAL A 84 3.37 -12.89 2.70
C VAL A 84 4.85 -12.90 3.02
N GLU A 85 5.70 -13.04 1.99
CA GLU A 85 7.13 -13.12 2.18
C GLU A 85 7.89 -12.14 1.28
N ILE A 86 8.99 -11.64 1.82
CA ILE A 86 9.93 -10.82 1.06
C ILE A 86 10.61 -11.72 0.03
N ALA A 87 10.48 -11.38 -1.24
CA ALA A 87 10.97 -12.24 -2.33
C ALA A 87 12.49 -12.46 -2.28
N SER A 88 13.27 -11.45 -1.90
CA SER A 88 14.73 -11.56 -1.78
C SER A 88 15.19 -12.56 -0.72
N GLU A 89 14.36 -12.81 0.32
CA GLU A 89 14.63 -13.81 1.34
C GLU A 89 14.05 -15.18 0.94
N TYR A 90 12.81 -15.19 0.45
CA TYR A 90 12.14 -16.44 0.06
C TYR A 90 12.91 -17.22 -0.99
N ARG A 91 13.53 -16.55 -1.96
CA ARG A 91 14.24 -17.20 -3.05
C ARG A 91 15.39 -18.11 -2.60
N TYR A 92 15.90 -17.92 -1.38
CA TYR A 92 17.06 -18.64 -0.85
C TYR A 92 16.74 -19.53 0.33
N ARG A 93 15.63 -19.31 1.03
CA ARG A 93 15.36 -20.09 2.24
C ARG A 93 14.74 -21.45 1.93
N ASP A 94 14.98 -22.42 2.79
CA ASP A 94 14.25 -23.67 2.79
C ASP A 94 12.84 -23.42 3.35
N SER A 95 11.83 -23.75 2.55
CA SER A 95 10.44 -23.60 2.96
C SER A 95 9.68 -24.90 2.73
N VAL A 96 8.60 -25.07 3.49
CA VAL A 96 7.69 -26.21 3.29
C VAL A 96 6.63 -25.79 2.29
N PRO A 97 6.63 -26.36 1.08
CA PRO A 97 5.66 -25.96 0.06
C PRO A 97 4.28 -26.53 0.33
N ASN A 98 3.25 -25.79 -0.06
CA ASN A 98 1.88 -26.29 -0.16
C ASN A 98 1.48 -26.27 -1.63
N PRO A 99 1.39 -27.44 -2.31
CA PRO A 99 1.04 -27.49 -3.75
C PRO A 99 -0.33 -26.89 -4.08
N ARG A 100 -1.20 -26.75 -3.09
CA ARG A 100 -2.52 -26.12 -3.24
C ARG A 100 -2.53 -24.62 -2.95
N SER A 101 -1.36 -24.01 -2.85
CA SER A 101 -1.25 -22.56 -2.71
C SER A 101 -1.44 -21.87 -4.06
N LEU A 102 -2.09 -20.71 -4.03
CA LEU A 102 -1.98 -19.74 -5.12
C LEU A 102 -0.78 -18.85 -4.81
N VAL A 103 0.23 -18.89 -5.66
CA VAL A 103 1.41 -18.00 -5.55
C VAL A 103 1.09 -16.69 -6.25
N VAL A 104 1.07 -15.60 -5.52
CA VAL A 104 0.76 -14.27 -6.05
C VAL A 104 2.01 -13.41 -5.99
N THR A 105 2.45 -12.89 -7.14
CA THR A 105 3.52 -11.91 -7.20
C THR A 105 2.94 -10.53 -7.45
N ILE A 106 3.58 -9.50 -6.90
CA ILE A 106 3.17 -8.11 -7.07
C ILE A 106 4.41 -7.33 -7.50
N SER A 107 4.31 -6.63 -8.63
CA SER A 107 5.43 -5.84 -9.15
C SER A 107 4.92 -4.76 -10.09
N GLN A 108 5.45 -3.53 -9.95
CA GLN A 108 5.11 -2.46 -10.89
C GLN A 108 5.66 -2.77 -12.28
N SER A 109 6.95 -3.10 -12.39
CA SER A 109 7.61 -3.35 -13.67
C SER A 109 7.36 -4.74 -14.24
N GLY A 110 7.11 -5.71 -13.35
CA GLY A 110 7.08 -7.13 -13.73
C GLY A 110 8.44 -7.71 -14.09
N GLU A 111 9.52 -6.99 -13.80
CA GLU A 111 10.90 -7.37 -14.12
C GLU A 111 11.82 -7.40 -12.88
N THR A 112 11.25 -7.30 -11.66
CA THR A 112 12.01 -7.34 -10.41
C THR A 112 12.73 -8.68 -10.27
N ALA A 113 14.06 -8.67 -10.23
CA ALA A 113 14.87 -9.88 -10.26
C ALA A 113 14.56 -10.83 -9.09
N ASP A 114 14.50 -10.31 -7.88
CA ASP A 114 14.21 -11.12 -6.69
C ASP A 114 12.83 -11.77 -6.76
N THR A 115 11.83 -11.04 -7.23
CA THR A 115 10.45 -11.53 -7.32
C THR A 115 10.33 -12.61 -8.39
N LEU A 116 10.98 -12.43 -9.55
CA LEU A 116 11.05 -13.45 -10.60
C LEU A 116 11.74 -14.72 -10.10
N ALA A 117 12.85 -14.59 -9.38
CA ALA A 117 13.57 -15.73 -8.82
C ALA A 117 12.75 -16.45 -7.75
N ALA A 118 12.04 -15.70 -6.89
CA ALA A 118 11.15 -16.27 -5.89
C ALA A 118 10.00 -17.06 -6.52
N LEU A 119 9.42 -16.54 -7.60
CA LEU A 119 8.38 -17.23 -8.36
C LEU A 119 8.89 -18.57 -8.91
N LYS A 120 10.06 -18.54 -9.55
CA LYS A 120 10.69 -19.75 -10.11
C LYS A 120 11.04 -20.75 -9.01
N HIS A 121 11.50 -20.28 -7.87
CA HIS A 121 11.78 -21.14 -6.71
C HIS A 121 10.48 -21.83 -6.21
N ALA A 122 9.40 -21.07 -6.05
CA ALA A 122 8.12 -21.62 -5.64
C ALA A 122 7.63 -22.71 -6.62
N ARG A 123 7.73 -22.46 -7.92
CA ARG A 123 7.36 -23.43 -8.95
C ARG A 123 8.23 -24.69 -8.90
N SER A 124 9.52 -24.55 -8.63
CA SER A 124 10.44 -25.68 -8.49
C SER A 124 10.09 -26.57 -7.29
N LEU A 125 9.37 -26.02 -6.31
CA LEU A 125 8.86 -26.75 -5.16
C LEU A 125 7.48 -27.38 -5.39
N GLY A 126 6.93 -27.31 -6.60
CA GLY A 126 5.65 -27.90 -6.98
C GLY A 126 4.44 -26.99 -6.81
N MET A 127 4.62 -25.71 -6.55
CA MET A 127 3.52 -24.74 -6.49
C MET A 127 3.27 -24.15 -7.87
N GLU A 128 2.36 -24.79 -8.61
CA GLU A 128 2.13 -24.49 -10.03
C GLU A 128 1.06 -23.45 -10.31
N ASN A 129 0.25 -23.11 -9.32
CA ASN A 129 -0.80 -22.09 -9.47
C ASN A 129 -0.24 -20.71 -9.19
N THR A 130 -0.12 -19.89 -10.23
CA THR A 130 0.56 -18.60 -10.16
C THR A 130 -0.31 -17.48 -10.72
N LEU A 131 -0.25 -16.33 -10.06
CA LEU A 131 -0.94 -15.11 -10.46
C LEU A 131 -0.03 -13.91 -10.22
N THR A 132 -0.03 -12.95 -11.13
CA THR A 132 0.70 -11.71 -10.91
C THR A 132 -0.23 -10.49 -10.98
N ILE A 133 0.03 -9.54 -10.08
CA ILE A 133 -0.52 -8.18 -10.14
C ILE A 133 0.62 -7.30 -10.65
N CYS A 134 0.46 -6.74 -11.84
CA CYS A 134 1.55 -6.05 -12.53
C CYS A 134 1.01 -4.89 -13.38
N ASN A 135 1.84 -3.88 -13.61
CA ASN A 135 1.45 -2.73 -14.43
C ASN A 135 1.88 -2.86 -15.91
N VAL A 136 2.78 -3.77 -16.23
CA VAL A 136 3.33 -3.94 -17.59
C VAL A 136 2.89 -5.27 -18.16
N SER A 137 1.96 -5.24 -19.11
CA SER A 137 1.32 -6.44 -19.69
C SER A 137 2.27 -7.33 -20.48
N THR A 138 3.40 -6.79 -20.96
CA THR A 138 4.40 -7.52 -21.74
C THR A 138 5.60 -8.00 -20.90
N SER A 139 5.53 -7.83 -19.58
CA SER A 139 6.64 -8.14 -18.69
C SER A 139 6.92 -9.64 -18.56
N ALA A 140 8.13 -9.95 -18.09
CA ALA A 140 8.53 -11.34 -17.80
C ALA A 140 7.58 -12.01 -16.81
N MET A 141 7.15 -11.27 -15.77
CA MET A 141 6.28 -11.80 -14.73
C MET A 141 4.95 -12.29 -15.31
N VAL A 142 4.36 -11.50 -16.21
CA VAL A 142 3.09 -11.87 -16.88
C VAL A 142 3.26 -13.14 -17.74
N ARG A 143 4.40 -13.25 -18.42
CA ARG A 143 4.68 -14.44 -19.23
C ARG A 143 4.91 -15.70 -18.40
N GLU A 144 5.41 -15.54 -17.17
CA GLU A 144 5.73 -16.65 -16.28
C GLU A 144 4.53 -17.15 -15.46
N CYS A 145 3.49 -16.35 -15.29
CA CYS A 145 2.32 -16.70 -14.46
C CYS A 145 1.15 -17.20 -15.30
N LYS A 146 0.37 -18.13 -14.75
CA LYS A 146 -0.86 -18.62 -15.37
C LYS A 146 -1.95 -17.56 -15.43
N LEU A 147 -2.04 -16.74 -14.39
CA LEU A 147 -3.06 -15.70 -14.23
C LEU A 147 -2.39 -14.34 -14.05
N SER A 148 -3.09 -13.28 -14.42
CA SER A 148 -2.58 -11.93 -14.25
C SER A 148 -3.71 -10.91 -14.12
N TYR A 149 -3.39 -9.78 -13.47
CA TYR A 149 -4.20 -8.58 -13.50
C TYR A 149 -3.29 -7.40 -13.77
N ILE A 150 -3.61 -6.62 -14.80
CA ILE A 150 -2.83 -5.43 -15.17
C ILE A 150 -3.47 -4.23 -14.50
N THR A 151 -2.67 -3.49 -13.71
CA THR A 151 -3.18 -2.38 -12.90
C THR A 151 -3.53 -1.14 -13.72
N ARG A 152 -3.00 -1.01 -14.93
CA ARG A 152 -3.28 0.13 -15.84
C ARG A 152 -3.00 1.49 -15.19
N ALA A 153 -1.97 1.55 -14.36
CA ALA A 153 -1.61 2.79 -13.67
C ALA A 153 -0.95 3.84 -14.59
N GLY A 154 -0.62 3.45 -15.82
CA GLY A 154 0.19 4.27 -16.72
C GLY A 154 1.66 4.22 -16.34
N VAL A 155 2.48 5.00 -17.01
CA VAL A 155 3.91 5.09 -16.74
C VAL A 155 4.14 5.82 -15.42
N GLU A 156 4.99 5.23 -14.56
CA GLU A 156 5.43 5.85 -13.31
C GLU A 156 6.92 6.17 -13.43
N ILE A 157 7.25 7.45 -13.50
CA ILE A 157 8.63 7.92 -13.75
C ILE A 157 9.39 8.15 -12.45
N GLY A 158 8.76 8.72 -11.44
CA GLY A 158 9.39 8.90 -10.12
C GLY A 158 9.89 7.57 -9.57
N VAL A 159 11.10 7.55 -9.02
CA VAL A 159 11.70 6.32 -8.48
C VAL A 159 10.85 5.78 -7.32
N ALA A 160 10.40 6.64 -6.43
CA ALA A 160 9.49 6.25 -5.35
C ALA A 160 8.10 5.95 -5.91
N SER A 161 7.60 4.75 -5.68
CA SER A 161 6.28 4.34 -6.15
C SER A 161 5.15 5.03 -5.39
N THR A 162 4.15 5.51 -6.11
CA THR A 162 2.96 6.13 -5.53
C THR A 162 1.69 5.53 -6.12
N LYS A 163 1.31 5.92 -7.34
CA LYS A 163 0.12 5.37 -8.01
C LYS A 163 0.24 3.85 -8.25
N ALA A 164 1.45 3.34 -8.42
CA ALA A 164 1.65 1.90 -8.54
C ALA A 164 1.14 1.17 -7.28
N PHE A 165 1.37 1.72 -6.09
CA PHE A 165 0.93 1.13 -4.83
C PHE A 165 -0.59 1.15 -4.67
N THR A 166 -1.23 2.28 -4.87
CA THR A 166 -2.69 2.39 -4.71
C THR A 166 -3.45 1.57 -5.75
N THR A 167 -2.94 1.46 -6.97
CA THR A 167 -3.53 0.58 -7.99
C THR A 167 -3.29 -0.90 -7.69
N GLN A 168 -2.14 -1.26 -7.10
CA GLN A 168 -1.91 -2.62 -6.61
C GLN A 168 -2.89 -2.99 -5.51
N LEU A 169 -3.12 -2.10 -4.55
CA LEU A 169 -4.12 -2.32 -3.50
C LEU A 169 -5.52 -2.51 -4.09
N THR A 170 -5.88 -1.69 -5.07
CA THR A 170 -7.17 -1.81 -5.75
C THR A 170 -7.33 -3.17 -6.43
N ALA A 171 -6.30 -3.61 -7.17
CA ALA A 171 -6.30 -4.91 -7.84
C ALA A 171 -6.33 -6.07 -6.83
N LEU A 172 -5.63 -5.95 -5.72
CA LEU A 172 -5.63 -6.96 -4.65
C LEU A 172 -6.98 -7.04 -3.95
N PHE A 173 -7.70 -5.93 -3.85
CA PHE A 173 -9.08 -5.95 -3.34
C PHE A 173 -10.02 -6.65 -4.31
N LEU A 174 -9.87 -6.42 -5.61
CA LEU A 174 -10.60 -7.19 -6.64
C LEU A 174 -10.31 -8.68 -6.54
N LEU A 175 -9.05 -9.06 -6.35
CA LEU A 175 -8.67 -10.47 -6.14
C LEU A 175 -9.36 -11.05 -4.91
N THR A 176 -9.39 -10.30 -3.83
CA THR A 176 -10.08 -10.69 -2.59
C THR A 176 -11.55 -10.99 -2.87
N LEU A 177 -12.23 -10.10 -3.59
CA LEU A 177 -13.64 -10.28 -3.91
C LEU A 177 -13.88 -11.47 -4.84
N ALA A 178 -13.03 -11.65 -5.84
CA ALA A 178 -13.13 -12.79 -6.77
C ALA A 178 -12.94 -14.13 -6.05
N LEU A 179 -11.94 -14.22 -5.17
CA LEU A 179 -11.72 -15.39 -4.34
C LEU A 179 -12.91 -15.67 -3.42
N ALA A 180 -13.43 -14.62 -2.78
CA ALA A 180 -14.59 -14.75 -1.89
C ALA A 180 -15.84 -15.23 -2.65
N GLN A 181 -16.06 -14.68 -3.83
CA GLN A 181 -17.20 -15.06 -4.68
C GLN A 181 -17.14 -16.53 -5.08
N VAL A 182 -16.01 -16.99 -5.59
CA VAL A 182 -15.83 -18.39 -6.03
C VAL A 182 -16.04 -19.36 -4.85
N ARG A 183 -15.65 -18.95 -3.65
CA ARG A 183 -15.72 -19.81 -2.47
C ARG A 183 -17.02 -19.63 -1.67
N GLY A 184 -18.00 -18.94 -2.23
CA GLY A 184 -19.31 -18.74 -1.59
C GLY A 184 -19.30 -17.88 -0.33
N ARG A 185 -18.32 -16.97 -0.22
CA ARG A 185 -18.15 -16.08 0.93
C ARG A 185 -18.63 -14.64 0.69
N LEU A 186 -19.18 -14.38 -0.49
CA LEU A 186 -19.64 -13.06 -0.90
C LEU A 186 -21.06 -13.16 -1.39
N SER A 187 -22.01 -12.51 -0.69
CA SER A 187 -23.39 -12.40 -1.15
C SER A 187 -23.51 -11.35 -2.25
N ASP A 188 -24.60 -11.38 -3.01
CA ASP A 188 -24.88 -10.40 -4.05
C ASP A 188 -24.95 -8.98 -3.45
N GLU A 189 -25.52 -8.84 -2.26
CA GLU A 189 -25.60 -7.56 -1.55
C GLU A 189 -24.23 -7.04 -1.15
N GLN A 190 -23.38 -7.90 -0.61
CA GLN A 190 -22.00 -7.56 -0.24
C GLN A 190 -21.18 -7.17 -1.47
N GLU A 191 -21.32 -7.91 -2.57
CA GLU A 191 -20.68 -7.57 -3.83
C GLU A 191 -21.08 -6.17 -4.31
N ALA A 192 -22.38 -5.88 -4.28
CA ALA A 192 -22.90 -4.58 -4.71
C ALA A 192 -22.36 -3.44 -3.83
N GLU A 193 -22.27 -3.63 -2.53
CA GLU A 193 -21.69 -2.65 -1.60
C GLU A 193 -20.21 -2.39 -1.89
N HIS A 194 -19.43 -3.46 -2.10
CA HIS A 194 -18.01 -3.33 -2.41
C HIS A 194 -17.78 -2.64 -3.76
N LEU A 195 -18.58 -2.99 -4.78
CA LEU A 195 -18.49 -2.36 -6.09
C LEU A 195 -18.83 -0.88 -6.02
N LYS A 196 -19.84 -0.51 -5.23
CA LYS A 196 -20.21 0.89 -5.02
C LYS A 196 -19.05 1.66 -4.37
N ALA A 197 -18.43 1.09 -3.34
CA ALA A 197 -17.29 1.69 -2.67
C ALA A 197 -16.10 1.85 -3.61
N LEU A 198 -15.79 0.82 -4.43
CA LEU A 198 -14.73 0.89 -5.42
C LEU A 198 -14.98 1.98 -6.46
N ARG A 199 -16.21 2.10 -6.96
CA ARG A 199 -16.56 3.13 -7.95
C ARG A 199 -16.46 4.55 -7.40
N HIS A 200 -16.72 4.73 -6.10
CA HIS A 200 -16.58 6.03 -5.42
C HIS A 200 -15.11 6.34 -5.07
N LEU A 201 -14.24 5.34 -5.03
CA LEU A 201 -12.86 5.48 -4.59
C LEU A 201 -12.09 6.60 -5.28
N PRO A 202 -12.15 6.78 -6.62
CA PRO A 202 -11.47 7.89 -7.27
C PRO A 202 -11.88 9.27 -6.73
N VAL A 203 -13.17 9.48 -6.49
CA VAL A 203 -13.69 10.72 -5.92
C VAL A 203 -13.19 10.91 -4.49
N ALA A 204 -13.21 9.84 -3.69
CA ALA A 204 -12.72 9.87 -2.32
C ALA A 204 -11.23 10.22 -2.26
N ILE A 205 -10.40 9.65 -3.15
CA ILE A 205 -8.98 10.00 -3.25
C ILE A 205 -8.82 11.48 -3.61
N GLY A 206 -9.62 11.99 -4.54
CA GLY A 206 -9.61 13.42 -4.90
C GLY A 206 -9.87 14.33 -3.71
N SER A 207 -10.78 13.95 -2.83
CA SER A 207 -11.07 14.69 -1.59
C SER A 207 -9.89 14.67 -0.61
N VAL A 208 -9.15 13.57 -0.55
CA VAL A 208 -7.93 13.48 0.28
C VAL A 208 -6.82 14.36 -0.29
N LEU A 209 -6.67 14.42 -1.61
CA LEU A 209 -5.67 15.28 -2.25
C LEU A 209 -5.90 16.77 -1.94
N ALA A 210 -7.14 17.17 -1.67
CA ALA A 210 -7.46 18.53 -1.26
C ALA A 210 -6.87 18.92 0.12
N LEU A 211 -6.36 17.97 0.88
CA LEU A 211 -5.65 18.22 2.14
C LEU A 211 -4.21 18.70 1.94
N GLU A 212 -3.73 18.77 0.72
CA GLU A 212 -2.34 19.13 0.42
C GLU A 212 -1.85 20.38 1.16
N PRO A 213 -2.58 21.52 1.20
CA PRO A 213 -2.09 22.70 1.92
C PRO A 213 -1.83 22.46 3.41
N GLN A 214 -2.68 21.70 4.08
CA GLN A 214 -2.50 21.34 5.49
C GLN A 214 -1.27 20.47 5.69
N ILE A 215 -1.04 19.54 4.77
CA ILE A 215 0.09 18.61 4.81
C ILE A 215 1.40 19.36 4.55
N MET A 216 1.40 20.34 3.65
CA MET A 216 2.56 21.20 3.40
C MET A 216 3.03 21.93 4.67
N ALA A 217 2.08 22.39 5.49
CA ALA A 217 2.41 23.01 6.76
C ALA A 217 3.13 22.05 7.73
N TRP A 218 2.74 20.78 7.74
CA TRP A 218 3.43 19.74 8.51
C TRP A 218 4.82 19.46 7.95
N ALA A 219 4.94 19.40 6.63
CA ALA A 219 6.22 19.12 5.96
C ALA A 219 7.31 20.10 6.36
N ASP A 220 6.98 21.38 6.54
CA ASP A 220 7.94 22.40 7.00
C ASP A 220 8.49 22.06 8.37
N ARG A 221 7.69 21.47 9.26
CA ARG A 221 8.14 21.03 10.59
C ARG A 221 9.03 19.78 10.50
N PHE A 222 8.78 18.91 9.56
CA PHE A 222 9.56 17.67 9.36
C PHE A 222 10.92 17.95 8.74
N ALA A 223 11.06 19.04 7.98
CA ALA A 223 12.26 19.32 7.19
C ALA A 223 13.54 19.38 8.04
N SER A 224 13.45 19.79 9.30
CA SER A 224 14.59 19.88 10.21
C SER A 224 14.81 18.62 11.05
N LYS A 225 13.97 17.60 10.88
CA LYS A 225 14.06 16.37 11.69
C LYS A 225 14.98 15.35 11.02
N GLU A 226 15.62 14.53 11.84
CA GLU A 226 16.50 13.46 11.37
C GLU A 226 15.85 12.07 11.48
N ASN A 227 14.86 11.95 12.37
CA ASN A 227 14.18 10.69 12.65
C ASN A 227 12.67 10.92 12.73
N ALA A 228 11.89 9.91 12.36
CA ALA A 228 10.44 9.91 12.49
C ALA A 228 9.93 8.50 12.75
N LEU A 229 8.86 8.38 13.53
CA LEU A 229 8.13 7.13 13.72
C LEU A 229 6.78 7.20 13.03
N PHE A 230 6.32 6.05 12.54
CA PHE A 230 5.01 5.89 11.93
C PHE A 230 4.27 4.78 12.66
N LEU A 231 3.04 5.03 13.08
CA LEU A 231 2.23 4.07 13.84
C LEU A 231 0.93 3.75 13.11
N GLY A 232 0.60 2.47 13.09
CA GLY A 232 -0.68 1.97 12.62
C GLY A 232 -1.03 0.68 13.35
N ARG A 233 -2.30 0.27 13.23
CA ARG A 233 -2.76 -1.01 13.80
C ARG A 233 -3.57 -1.77 12.75
N GLY A 234 -3.55 -3.12 12.86
CA GLY A 234 -4.26 -3.97 11.93
C GLY A 234 -3.82 -3.72 10.49
N MET A 235 -4.78 -3.62 9.58
CA MET A 235 -4.49 -3.40 8.14
C MET A 235 -3.86 -2.04 7.83
N HIS A 236 -3.80 -1.12 8.79
CA HIS A 236 -3.15 0.17 8.62
C HIS A 236 -1.67 0.17 9.05
N TYR A 237 -1.20 -0.90 9.71
CA TYR A 237 0.22 -1.04 9.99
C TYR A 237 1.07 -1.14 8.70
N PRO A 238 0.71 -1.95 7.71
CA PRO A 238 1.42 -1.93 6.43
C PRO A 238 1.42 -0.56 5.75
N ILE A 239 0.38 0.24 5.95
CA ILE A 239 0.32 1.60 5.42
C ILE A 239 1.32 2.51 6.15
N ALA A 240 1.48 2.35 7.45
CA ALA A 240 2.52 3.03 8.22
C ALA A 240 3.92 2.66 7.71
N LEU A 241 4.16 1.37 7.42
CA LEU A 241 5.41 0.90 6.80
C LEU A 241 5.66 1.59 5.46
N GLU A 242 4.65 1.69 4.62
CA GLU A 242 4.76 2.35 3.31
C GLU A 242 5.04 3.85 3.48
N GLY A 243 4.38 4.52 4.41
CA GLY A 243 4.63 5.93 4.72
C GLY A 243 6.07 6.17 5.16
N ALA A 244 6.58 5.34 6.07
CA ALA A 244 7.96 5.40 6.53
C ALA A 244 8.95 5.16 5.39
N LEU A 245 8.65 4.20 4.51
CA LEU A 245 9.47 3.92 3.33
C LEU A 245 9.55 5.13 2.41
N LYS A 246 8.43 5.75 2.09
CA LYS A 246 8.40 6.94 1.22
C LYS A 246 9.21 8.08 1.81
N LEU A 247 9.05 8.34 3.10
CA LEU A 247 9.78 9.42 3.76
C LEU A 247 11.31 9.18 3.71
N LYS A 248 11.77 7.96 4.02
CA LYS A 248 13.20 7.67 3.99
C LYS A 248 13.79 7.69 2.58
N GLU A 249 13.04 7.19 1.59
CA GLU A 249 13.51 7.11 0.20
C GLU A 249 13.87 8.48 -0.38
N ILE A 250 13.03 9.48 -0.12
CA ILE A 250 13.14 10.76 -0.85
C ILE A 250 13.61 11.91 0.02
N SER A 251 13.44 11.85 1.34
CA SER A 251 13.87 12.92 2.26
C SER A 251 15.17 12.58 3.00
N TYR A 252 15.55 11.31 3.03
CA TYR A 252 16.69 10.77 3.77
C TYR A 252 16.55 10.87 5.29
N ILE A 253 15.34 11.17 5.78
CA ILE A 253 15.01 11.07 7.20
C ILE A 253 14.96 9.58 7.56
N HIS A 254 15.58 9.20 8.68
CA HIS A 254 15.48 7.84 9.18
C HIS A 254 14.08 7.64 9.76
N ALA A 255 13.23 6.93 9.02
CA ALA A 255 11.84 6.71 9.38
C ALA A 255 11.56 5.21 9.52
N GLU A 256 10.88 4.84 10.60
CA GLU A 256 10.48 3.46 10.88
C GLU A 256 9.03 3.40 11.31
N ALA A 257 8.39 2.27 11.04
CA ALA A 257 7.01 2.04 11.43
C ALA A 257 6.91 0.86 12.40
N TYR A 258 5.97 0.98 13.33
CA TYR A 258 5.67 -0.08 14.29
C TYR A 258 4.15 -0.27 14.39
N PRO A 259 3.69 -1.51 14.63
CA PRO A 259 2.32 -1.66 15.15
C PRO A 259 2.26 -0.89 16.47
N ALA A 260 1.26 -0.02 16.63
CA ALA A 260 1.24 0.89 17.77
C ALA A 260 1.28 0.17 19.12
N GLY A 261 0.72 -1.05 19.20
CA GLY A 261 0.77 -1.88 20.42
C GLY A 261 2.17 -2.33 20.81
N GLU A 262 3.12 -2.34 19.86
CA GLU A 262 4.51 -2.74 20.12
C GLU A 262 5.36 -1.64 20.79
N LEU A 263 4.83 -0.42 20.89
CA LEU A 263 5.58 0.67 21.55
C LEU A 263 6.07 0.27 22.94
N LYS A 264 5.25 -0.40 23.74
CA LYS A 264 5.59 -0.85 25.09
C LYS A 264 6.70 -1.90 25.11
N HIS A 265 6.99 -2.54 24.01
CA HIS A 265 7.97 -3.62 23.90
C HIS A 265 9.31 -3.15 23.34
N GLY A 266 9.64 -1.87 23.54
CA GLY A 266 10.94 -1.31 23.19
C GLY A 266 10.90 0.06 22.51
N PRO A 267 10.20 0.22 21.38
CA PRO A 267 10.26 1.47 20.60
C PRO A 267 9.91 2.74 21.37
N LEU A 268 9.13 2.63 22.45
CA LEU A 268 8.76 3.77 23.28
C LEU A 268 9.98 4.48 23.89
N ALA A 269 11.11 3.78 24.04
CA ALA A 269 12.38 4.36 24.48
C ALA A 269 12.91 5.42 23.52
N LEU A 270 12.50 5.41 22.26
CA LEU A 270 12.93 6.38 21.23
C LEU A 270 12.14 7.68 21.27
N VAL A 271 11.02 7.71 21.97
CA VAL A 271 10.11 8.86 21.94
C VAL A 271 10.70 10.03 22.71
N THR A 272 10.89 11.13 22.01
CA THR A 272 11.34 12.43 22.54
C THR A 272 10.55 13.54 21.86
N GLU A 273 10.71 14.77 22.33
CA GLU A 273 10.11 15.94 21.69
C GLU A 273 10.67 16.23 20.28
N HIS A 274 11.82 15.62 19.94
CA HIS A 274 12.51 15.85 18.67
C HIS A 274 12.15 14.84 17.58
N MET A 275 11.43 13.78 17.94
CA MET A 275 11.04 12.74 16.99
C MET A 275 9.54 12.81 16.73
N PRO A 276 9.10 13.30 15.55
CA PRO A 276 7.69 13.31 15.21
C PRO A 276 7.17 11.88 15.05
N VAL A 277 5.95 11.67 15.54
CA VAL A 277 5.26 10.38 15.47
C VAL A 277 4.01 10.55 14.61
N VAL A 278 4.07 10.03 13.39
CA VAL A 278 2.94 10.04 12.46
C VAL A 278 2.03 8.87 12.80
N THR A 279 0.75 9.14 13.00
CA THR A 279 -0.21 8.12 13.43
C THR A 279 -1.39 8.07 12.47
N ILE A 280 -1.72 6.86 12.02
CA ILE A 280 -2.88 6.61 11.17
C ILE A 280 -4.03 6.20 12.07
N ALA A 281 -5.09 7.03 12.13
CA ALA A 281 -6.19 6.86 13.07
C ALA A 281 -7.55 6.73 12.35
N PRO A 282 -7.82 5.58 11.72
CA PRO A 282 -9.11 5.33 11.09
C PRO A 282 -10.18 5.04 12.16
N LYS A 283 -11.44 5.29 11.80
CA LYS A 283 -12.58 4.96 12.65
C LYS A 283 -12.93 3.47 12.49
N ASP A 284 -12.15 2.62 13.15
CA ASP A 284 -12.38 1.18 13.15
C ASP A 284 -12.42 0.62 14.59
N GLU A 285 -12.51 -0.68 14.73
CA GLU A 285 -12.60 -1.36 16.03
C GLU A 285 -11.33 -1.22 16.88
N LEU A 286 -10.21 -0.82 16.31
CA LEU A 286 -8.95 -0.65 17.03
C LEU A 286 -8.69 0.81 17.46
N LEU A 287 -9.59 1.74 17.13
CA LEU A 287 -9.38 3.16 17.38
C LEU A 287 -9.12 3.48 18.85
N GLU A 288 -9.88 2.90 19.76
CA GLU A 288 -9.70 3.17 21.21
C GLU A 288 -8.38 2.60 21.73
N LYS A 289 -7.93 1.46 21.19
CA LYS A 289 -6.61 0.91 21.49
C LYS A 289 -5.50 1.84 20.97
N LEU A 290 -5.66 2.38 19.77
CA LEU A 290 -4.72 3.32 19.19
C LEU A 290 -4.64 4.61 20.01
N LYS A 291 -5.78 5.15 20.45
CA LYS A 291 -5.80 6.35 21.31
C LYS A 291 -5.01 6.14 22.60
N SER A 292 -5.08 4.95 23.20
CA SER A 292 -4.25 4.61 24.36
C SER A 292 -2.77 4.65 24.04
N ASN A 293 -2.38 4.12 22.88
CA ASN A 293 -0.98 4.18 22.42
C ASN A 293 -0.53 5.63 22.18
N MET A 294 -1.40 6.48 21.65
CA MET A 294 -1.11 7.88 21.46
C MET A 294 -0.85 8.60 22.78
N GLN A 295 -1.63 8.28 23.84
CA GLN A 295 -1.42 8.82 25.18
C GLN A 295 -0.06 8.41 25.76
N GLU A 296 0.38 7.18 25.49
CA GLU A 296 1.71 6.70 25.91
C GLU A 296 2.82 7.57 25.29
N VAL A 297 2.68 7.94 24.03
CA VAL A 297 3.60 8.83 23.32
C VAL A 297 3.60 10.23 23.95
N ARG A 298 2.41 10.78 24.16
CA ARG A 298 2.26 12.13 24.75
C ARG A 298 2.80 12.22 26.18
N ALA A 299 2.60 11.19 26.97
CA ALA A 299 3.09 11.13 28.34
C ALA A 299 4.63 11.26 28.43
N ARG A 300 5.33 10.97 27.34
CA ARG A 300 6.79 11.06 27.24
C ARG A 300 7.26 12.29 26.45
N GLY A 301 6.38 13.26 26.24
CA GLY A 301 6.69 14.49 25.54
C GLY A 301 6.76 14.37 24.02
N GLY A 302 6.30 13.22 23.44
CA GLY A 302 6.32 13.01 22.00
C GLY A 302 5.34 13.91 21.25
N GLU A 303 5.71 14.33 20.05
CA GLU A 303 4.86 15.13 19.15
C GLU A 303 4.13 14.21 18.18
N LEU A 304 2.80 14.20 18.27
CA LEU A 304 1.95 13.38 17.41
C LEU A 304 1.43 14.16 16.21
N TYR A 305 1.48 13.54 15.05
CA TYR A 305 0.94 14.04 13.78
C TYR A 305 -0.05 13.00 13.27
N VAL A 306 -1.35 13.29 13.44
CA VAL A 306 -2.41 12.29 13.33
C VAL A 306 -3.28 12.55 12.10
N PHE A 307 -3.38 11.56 11.23
CA PHE A 307 -4.39 11.53 10.17
C PHE A 307 -5.60 10.78 10.71
N ALA A 308 -6.61 11.53 11.10
CA ALA A 308 -7.78 11.01 11.81
C ALA A 308 -9.02 11.03 10.92
N ASP A 309 -9.80 9.96 10.94
CA ASP A 309 -11.11 9.98 10.30
C ASP A 309 -12.02 11.02 10.95
N ALA A 310 -12.98 11.54 10.18
CA ALA A 310 -13.87 12.63 10.59
C ALA A 310 -14.58 12.34 11.91
N ASP A 311 -14.98 11.09 12.13
CA ASP A 311 -15.77 10.66 13.28
C ASP A 311 -14.95 10.15 14.46
N SER A 312 -13.62 10.27 14.42
CA SER A 312 -12.72 9.71 15.44
C SER A 312 -12.77 10.45 16.78
N LYS A 313 -13.27 11.69 16.78
CA LYS A 313 -13.30 12.62 17.93
C LYS A 313 -11.90 12.99 18.46
N ILE A 314 -10.85 12.71 17.70
CA ILE A 314 -9.49 13.16 18.02
C ILE A 314 -9.38 14.64 17.67
N GLN A 315 -8.86 15.44 18.59
CA GLN A 315 -8.74 16.89 18.43
C GLN A 315 -7.30 17.35 18.59
N SER A 316 -6.94 18.43 17.88
CA SER A 316 -5.65 19.08 18.04
C SER A 316 -5.51 19.68 19.43
N GLY A 317 -4.28 19.73 19.93
CA GLY A 317 -3.93 20.28 21.22
C GLY A 317 -2.43 20.38 21.35
N GLU A 318 -1.94 20.54 22.57
CA GLU A 318 -0.50 20.58 22.84
C GLU A 318 0.13 19.24 22.46
N GLY A 319 1.12 19.28 21.54
CA GLY A 319 1.81 18.10 21.05
C GLY A 319 0.94 17.14 20.25
N MET A 320 -0.25 17.57 19.85
CA MET A 320 -1.22 16.78 19.11
C MET A 320 -1.65 17.58 17.87
N HIS A 321 -1.12 17.24 16.72
CA HIS A 321 -1.43 17.87 15.44
C HIS A 321 -2.35 16.92 14.66
N VAL A 322 -3.53 17.40 14.25
CA VAL A 322 -4.53 16.55 13.59
C VAL A 322 -4.89 17.12 12.23
N ILE A 323 -4.83 16.28 11.21
CA ILE A 323 -5.45 16.53 9.92
C ILE A 323 -6.59 15.55 9.78
N ARG A 324 -7.78 16.07 9.48
CA ARG A 324 -9.00 15.28 9.40
C ARG A 324 -9.19 14.73 8.00
N MET A 325 -9.34 13.42 7.90
CA MET A 325 -9.68 12.77 6.64
C MET A 325 -11.14 13.07 6.28
N PRO A 326 -11.46 13.23 4.97
CA PRO A 326 -12.80 13.64 4.54
C PRO A 326 -13.91 12.66 4.93
N GLU A 327 -13.61 11.34 4.91
CA GLU A 327 -14.57 10.30 5.23
C GLU A 327 -13.89 9.04 5.74
N HIS A 328 -14.65 8.20 6.46
CA HIS A 328 -14.25 6.83 6.78
C HIS A 328 -14.61 5.93 5.59
N TYR A 329 -13.76 4.97 5.26
CA TYR A 329 -13.93 4.20 4.03
C TYR A 329 -13.92 2.68 4.23
N GLY A 330 -14.21 2.21 5.42
CA GLY A 330 -14.35 0.78 5.70
C GLY A 330 -13.10 -0.01 5.32
N LYS A 331 -13.29 -1.10 4.61
CA LYS A 331 -12.19 -1.99 4.19
C LYS A 331 -11.21 -1.35 3.22
N LEU A 332 -11.62 -0.34 2.46
CA LEU A 332 -10.75 0.38 1.52
C LEU A 332 -10.01 1.57 2.18
N SER A 333 -10.23 1.80 3.47
CA SER A 333 -9.55 2.84 4.24
C SER A 333 -8.02 2.87 4.07
N PRO A 334 -7.31 1.73 3.99
CA PRO A 334 -5.87 1.75 3.74
C PRO A 334 -5.46 2.52 2.48
N ILE A 335 -6.26 2.48 1.42
CA ILE A 335 -5.97 3.20 0.18
C ILE A 335 -6.03 4.72 0.43
N LEU A 336 -7.08 5.19 1.12
CA LEU A 336 -7.23 6.61 1.40
C LEU A 336 -6.15 7.14 2.34
N HIS A 337 -5.77 6.37 3.36
CA HIS A 337 -4.74 6.78 4.32
C HIS A 337 -3.31 6.73 3.74
N THR A 338 -3.11 6.07 2.61
CA THR A 338 -1.83 6.07 1.90
C THR A 338 -1.52 7.45 1.31
N VAL A 339 -2.51 8.09 0.72
CA VAL A 339 -2.34 9.32 -0.06
C VAL A 339 -1.74 10.47 0.76
N PRO A 340 -2.24 10.79 1.97
CA PRO A 340 -1.65 11.87 2.75
C PRO A 340 -0.21 11.59 3.19
N LEU A 341 0.16 10.32 3.38
CA LEU A 341 1.54 9.95 3.71
C LEU A 341 2.48 10.19 2.51
N GLN A 342 2.01 9.94 1.30
CA GLN A 342 2.75 10.25 0.08
C GLN A 342 2.96 11.76 -0.05
N LEU A 343 1.94 12.55 0.19
CA LEU A 343 2.02 14.01 0.14
C LEU A 343 2.98 14.56 1.22
N LEU A 344 2.92 14.02 2.44
CA LEU A 344 3.81 14.43 3.51
C LEU A 344 5.27 14.15 3.14
N SER A 345 5.56 12.97 2.64
CA SER A 345 6.92 12.58 2.22
C SER A 345 7.42 13.46 1.08
N TYR A 346 6.57 13.69 0.08
CA TYR A 346 6.90 14.55 -1.06
C TYR A 346 7.26 15.98 -0.63
N HIS A 347 6.38 16.63 0.14
CA HIS A 347 6.60 18.01 0.55
C HIS A 347 7.75 18.15 1.55
N THR A 348 7.97 17.15 2.39
CA THR A 348 9.14 17.14 3.29
C THR A 348 10.43 17.08 2.47
N ALA A 349 10.49 16.24 1.46
CA ALA A 349 11.65 16.15 0.57
C ALA A 349 11.89 17.48 -0.17
N CYS A 350 10.84 18.10 -0.67
CA CYS A 350 10.94 19.43 -1.31
C CYS A 350 11.52 20.47 -0.34
N ALA A 351 11.03 20.50 0.89
CA ALA A 351 11.50 21.44 1.91
C ALA A 351 12.96 21.20 2.29
N ARG A 352 13.44 19.95 2.21
CA ARG A 352 14.83 19.58 2.46
C ARG A 352 15.74 19.79 1.23
N GLY A 353 15.17 20.04 0.05
CA GLY A 353 15.93 20.27 -1.17
C GLY A 353 16.56 19.03 -1.79
N THR A 354 16.03 17.84 -1.49
CA THR A 354 16.51 16.59 -2.08
C THR A 354 15.97 16.39 -3.50
N ASP A 355 16.59 15.48 -4.28
CA ASP A 355 16.07 15.10 -5.60
C ASP A 355 14.92 14.10 -5.41
N VAL A 356 13.70 14.60 -5.52
CA VAL A 356 12.48 13.82 -5.25
C VAL A 356 12.28 12.70 -6.27
N ASP A 357 12.53 12.97 -7.54
CA ASP A 357 12.26 12.01 -8.61
C ASP A 357 13.37 10.97 -8.78
N LYS A 358 14.60 11.34 -8.45
CA LYS A 358 15.78 10.45 -8.55
C LYS A 358 16.58 10.53 -7.25
N PRO A 359 16.05 9.95 -6.17
CA PRO A 359 16.80 9.94 -4.90
C PRO A 359 18.11 9.18 -5.06
N ARG A 360 19.10 9.60 -4.27
CA ARG A 360 20.44 8.99 -4.32
C ARG A 360 20.37 7.50 -4.01
N ASN A 361 21.27 6.74 -4.65
CA ASN A 361 21.49 5.29 -4.42
C ASN A 361 20.31 4.39 -4.82
N LEU A 362 19.29 4.90 -5.44
CA LEU A 362 18.10 4.13 -5.80
C LEU A 362 17.90 4.10 -7.32
N ALA A 363 17.21 3.05 -7.79
CA ALA A 363 16.79 2.89 -9.17
C ALA A 363 15.30 2.56 -9.21
N LYS A 364 14.63 2.95 -10.28
CA LYS A 364 13.17 2.71 -10.45
C LYS A 364 12.83 1.23 -10.44
N SER A 365 13.67 0.41 -11.09
CA SER A 365 13.44 -1.02 -11.22
C SER A 365 14.72 -1.76 -10.87
N VAL A 366 14.64 -2.72 -9.93
CA VAL A 366 15.77 -3.54 -9.50
C VAL A 366 15.75 -4.82 -10.31
N THR A 367 16.50 -4.82 -11.43
CA THR A 367 16.54 -5.92 -12.39
C THR A 367 17.74 -6.85 -12.21
N VAL A 368 18.59 -6.56 -11.23
CA VAL A 368 19.75 -7.37 -10.84
C VAL A 368 19.71 -7.66 -9.35
N GLU A 369 20.40 -8.74 -8.96
CA GLU A 369 20.53 -9.09 -7.55
C GLU A 369 21.54 -8.20 -6.85
#